data_df06a6fb106822908a337a33eb5fda2e
#
_entry.id   df06a6fb106822908a337a33eb5fda2e
#
_cell.length_a   1.000
_cell.length_b   1.000
_cell.length_c   1.000
_cell.angle_alpha   90.00
_cell.angle_beta   90.00
_cell.angle_gamma   90.00
#
_symmetry.space_group_name_H-M   'P 1'
#
loop_
_entity.id
_entity.type
_entity.pdbx_description
1 polymer ?
#
loop_
_entity_poly.entity_id
_entity_poly.type
_entity_poly.pdbx_seq_one_letter_code
_entity_poly.pdbx_strand_id
1 'polypeptide(L)'
;MDKLFWSQYLAPNYPVPFADQLKQLIELHKAAELSMKDLIIWLWPAEPIPRSYFRLVRRLVSACPRLDVIKRSVCIEGARMAFARAKVHWGKMDAEKLMTEGPPEGKEHRKPELYYESVLKGSYLAAELCTKDIVFP
;
A
#
# COMPACT_ATOMS: atom_id res chain seq x y z
N MET A 1 4.87 9.63 25.78
CA MET A 1 4.35 8.27 25.98
C MET A 1 5.45 7.21 25.84
N ASP A 2 6.20 7.20 24.76
CA ASP A 2 7.20 6.17 24.48
C ASP A 2 8.31 6.05 25.53
N LYS A 3 8.81 7.17 26.06
CA LYS A 3 9.87 7.17 27.07
C LYS A 3 9.47 6.44 28.36
N LEU A 4 8.24 6.61 28.84
CA LEU A 4 7.74 5.97 30.04
C LEU A 4 7.44 4.48 29.85
N PHE A 5 6.83 4.14 28.72
CA PHE A 5 6.55 2.75 28.35
C PHE A 5 7.85 1.94 28.26
N TRP A 6 8.83 2.42 27.52
CA TRP A 6 10.10 1.74 27.33
C TRP A 6 10.98 1.72 28.60
N SER A 7 10.82 2.70 29.50
CA SER A 7 11.55 2.69 30.77
C SER A 7 11.21 1.49 31.64
N GLN A 8 10.02 0.95 31.54
CA GLN A 8 9.60 -0.26 32.26
C GLN A 8 10.39 -1.50 31.82
N TYR A 9 10.74 -1.58 30.53
CA TYR A 9 11.52 -2.69 29.98
C TYR A 9 13.03 -2.48 30.11
N LEU A 10 13.49 -1.25 29.95
CA LEU A 10 14.92 -0.92 29.92
C LEU A 10 15.51 -0.65 31.31
N ALA A 11 14.70 -0.30 32.29
CA ALA A 11 15.13 -0.02 33.65
C ALA A 11 14.19 -0.64 34.70
N PRO A 12 14.15 -1.97 34.84
CA PRO A 12 13.25 -2.66 35.76
C PRO A 12 13.49 -2.30 37.25
N ASN A 13 14.64 -1.70 37.57
CA ASN A 13 14.99 -1.27 38.94
C ASN A 13 14.31 0.06 39.33
N TYR A 14 13.65 0.74 38.40
CA TYR A 14 12.90 1.96 38.65
C TYR A 14 11.43 1.72 38.31
N PRO A 15 10.64 1.11 39.22
CA PRO A 15 9.25 0.81 38.96
C PRO A 15 8.44 2.07 38.77
N VAL A 16 7.66 2.14 37.70
CA VAL A 16 6.71 3.23 37.44
C VAL A 16 5.49 3.04 38.35
N PRO A 17 4.99 4.11 39.03
CA PRO A 17 3.79 4.03 39.85
C PRO A 17 2.60 3.45 39.08
N PHE A 18 1.73 2.70 39.75
CA PHE A 18 0.59 2.03 39.12
C PHE A 18 -0.34 3.01 38.40
N ALA A 19 -0.60 4.18 38.98
CA ALA A 19 -1.41 5.22 38.36
C ALA A 19 -0.84 5.69 37.02
N ASP A 20 0.48 5.82 36.93
CA ASP A 20 1.18 6.21 35.69
C ASP A 20 1.18 5.06 34.68
N GLN A 21 1.32 3.81 35.12
CA GLN A 21 1.17 2.64 34.26
C GLN A 21 -0.20 2.56 33.61
N LEU A 22 -1.25 2.77 34.40
CA LEU A 22 -2.64 2.78 33.94
C LEU A 22 -2.88 3.89 32.92
N LYS A 23 -2.37 5.09 33.20
CA LYS A 23 -2.44 6.23 32.29
C LYS A 23 -1.75 5.94 30.96
N GLN A 24 -0.55 5.32 30.98
CA GLN A 24 0.18 4.92 29.79
C GLN A 24 -0.58 3.88 28.98
N LEU A 25 -1.20 2.89 29.62
CA LEU A 25 -2.02 1.88 28.94
C LEU A 25 -3.23 2.50 28.25
N ILE A 26 -3.89 3.47 28.89
CA ILE A 26 -5.03 4.20 28.30
C ILE A 26 -4.57 5.00 27.09
N GLU A 27 -3.44 5.70 27.18
CA GLU A 27 -2.88 6.47 26.06
C GLU A 27 -2.46 5.56 24.91
N LEU A 28 -1.81 4.43 25.20
CA LEU A 28 -1.41 3.44 24.20
C LEU A 28 -2.66 2.84 23.51
N HIS A 29 -3.68 2.51 24.26
CA HIS A 29 -4.94 2.00 23.72
C HIS A 29 -5.61 2.99 22.77
N LYS A 30 -5.67 4.26 23.15
CA LYS A 30 -6.22 5.33 22.29
C LYS A 30 -5.40 5.51 21.02
N ALA A 31 -4.08 5.53 21.13
CA ALA A 31 -3.18 5.66 19.97
C ALA A 31 -3.32 4.45 19.02
N ALA A 32 -3.40 3.24 19.56
CA ALA A 32 -3.61 2.02 18.79
C ALA A 32 -4.98 2.03 18.08
N GLU A 33 -6.03 2.44 18.76
CA GLU A 33 -7.37 2.55 18.19
C GLU A 33 -7.42 3.51 17.01
N LEU A 34 -6.85 4.72 17.17
CA LEU A 34 -6.77 5.71 16.09
C LEU A 34 -5.97 5.19 14.90
N SER A 35 -4.82 4.59 15.14
CA SER A 35 -3.96 4.02 14.09
C SER A 35 -4.68 2.90 13.34
N MET A 36 -5.39 2.02 14.04
CA MET A 36 -6.17 0.95 13.42
C MET A 36 -7.33 1.50 12.58
N LYS A 37 -8.03 2.52 13.05
CA LYS A 37 -9.09 3.19 12.28
C LYS A 37 -8.56 3.80 11.01
N ASP A 38 -7.43 4.50 11.08
CA ASP A 38 -6.77 5.10 9.92
C ASP A 38 -6.37 4.05 8.89
N LEU A 39 -5.75 2.94 9.32
CA LEU A 39 -5.39 1.84 8.43
C LEU A 39 -6.62 1.20 7.78
N ILE A 40 -7.70 1.00 8.52
CA ILE A 40 -8.93 0.40 8.00
C ILE A 40 -9.58 1.28 6.94
N ILE A 41 -9.58 2.59 7.12
CA ILE A 41 -10.08 3.54 6.12
C ILE A 41 -9.30 3.41 4.80
N TRP A 42 -7.98 3.27 4.87
CA TRP A 42 -7.15 3.08 3.67
C TRP A 42 -7.33 1.71 3.02
N LEU A 43 -7.47 0.66 3.82
CA LEU A 43 -7.60 -0.72 3.31
C LEU A 43 -9.00 -1.03 2.78
N TRP A 44 -10.04 -0.48 3.39
CA TRP A 44 -11.45 -0.72 3.03
C TRP A 44 -12.24 0.59 2.97
N PRO A 45 -11.95 1.46 2.00
CA PRO A 45 -12.56 2.80 1.94
C PRO A 45 -14.07 2.77 1.70
N ALA A 46 -14.58 1.70 1.08
CA ALA A 46 -16.01 1.55 0.80
C ALA A 46 -16.83 0.95 1.97
N GLU A 47 -16.17 0.50 3.04
CA GLU A 47 -16.83 -0.14 4.17
C GLU A 47 -16.90 0.79 5.39
N PRO A 48 -17.94 0.67 6.23
CA PRO A 48 -18.02 1.43 7.47
C PRO A 48 -16.94 0.99 8.47
N ILE A 49 -16.44 1.94 9.22
CA ILE A 49 -15.43 1.69 10.25
C ILE A 49 -16.06 0.90 11.41
N PRO A 50 -15.46 -0.22 11.86
CA PRO A 50 -15.93 -0.94 13.02
C PRO A 50 -15.93 -0.04 14.28
N ARG A 51 -16.95 -0.16 15.11
CA ARG A 51 -17.14 0.71 16.29
C ARG A 51 -16.42 0.21 17.55
N SER A 52 -16.16 -1.09 17.65
CA SER A 52 -15.49 -1.65 18.83
C SER A 52 -14.02 -1.94 18.55
N TYR A 53 -13.19 -1.80 19.59
CA TYR A 53 -11.77 -2.13 19.52
C TYR A 53 -11.52 -3.57 19.05
N PHE A 54 -12.27 -4.52 19.58
CA PHE A 54 -12.18 -5.93 19.19
C PHE A 54 -12.46 -6.15 17.70
N ARG A 55 -13.46 -5.47 17.15
CA ARG A 55 -13.80 -5.56 15.74
C ARG A 55 -12.74 -4.91 14.85
N LEU A 56 -12.10 -3.82 15.31
CA LEU A 56 -10.97 -3.22 14.62
C LEU A 56 -9.80 -4.21 14.51
N VAL A 57 -9.41 -4.81 15.63
CA VAL A 57 -8.34 -5.83 15.65
C VAL A 57 -8.68 -7.00 14.75
N ARG A 58 -9.91 -7.52 14.85
CA ARG A 58 -10.37 -8.64 14.04
C ARG A 58 -10.36 -8.32 12.54
N ARG A 59 -10.71 -7.09 12.16
CA ARG A 59 -10.65 -6.65 10.77
C ARG A 59 -9.22 -6.64 10.24
N LEU A 60 -8.27 -6.17 11.04
CA LEU A 60 -6.86 -6.11 10.66
C LEU A 60 -6.17 -7.47 10.52
N VAL A 61 -6.75 -8.56 11.03
CA VAL A 61 -6.27 -9.93 10.76
C VAL A 61 -6.23 -10.24 9.26
N SER A 62 -7.16 -9.66 8.49
CA SER A 62 -7.20 -9.82 7.03
C SER A 62 -6.47 -8.72 6.25
N ALA A 63 -5.65 -7.90 6.92
CA ALA A 63 -4.96 -6.77 6.28
C ALA A 63 -3.93 -7.22 5.23
N CYS A 64 -3.15 -8.26 5.48
CA CYS A 64 -2.13 -8.71 4.54
C CYS A 64 -2.71 -9.22 3.22
N PRO A 65 -3.71 -10.12 3.19
CA PRO A 65 -4.38 -10.49 1.95
C PRO A 65 -5.01 -9.28 1.25
N ARG A 66 -5.56 -8.34 1.99
CA ARG A 66 -6.13 -7.11 1.43
C ARG A 66 -5.09 -6.23 0.77
N LEU A 67 -3.91 -6.10 1.39
CA LEU A 67 -2.77 -5.38 0.81
C LEU A 67 -2.33 -5.99 -0.52
N ASP A 68 -2.32 -7.30 -0.65
CA ASP A 68 -1.98 -7.98 -1.90
C ASP A 68 -2.99 -7.65 -3.00
N VAL A 69 -4.27 -7.63 -2.69
CA VAL A 69 -5.33 -7.20 -3.63
C VAL A 69 -5.11 -5.75 -4.06
N ILE A 70 -4.82 -4.85 -3.13
CA ILE A 70 -4.57 -3.43 -3.41
C ILE A 70 -3.34 -3.27 -4.29
N LYS A 71 -2.22 -3.90 -3.96
CA LYS A 71 -1.00 -3.86 -4.76
C LYS A 71 -1.25 -4.30 -6.21
N ARG A 72 -1.94 -5.43 -6.37
CA ARG A 72 -2.28 -5.94 -7.69
C ARG A 72 -3.17 -4.98 -8.47
N SER A 73 -4.17 -4.40 -7.82
CA SER A 73 -5.08 -3.43 -8.44
C SER A 73 -4.34 -2.17 -8.89
N VAL A 74 -3.42 -1.66 -8.06
CA VAL A 74 -2.58 -0.51 -8.41
C VAL A 74 -1.69 -0.82 -9.62
N CYS A 75 -1.07 -1.99 -9.66
CA CYS A 75 -0.26 -2.42 -10.79
C CYS A 75 -1.07 -2.53 -12.08
N ILE A 76 -2.28 -3.08 -12.00
CA ILE A 76 -3.19 -3.19 -13.15
C ILE A 76 -3.58 -1.80 -13.67
N GLU A 77 -3.98 -0.89 -12.80
CA GLU A 77 -4.37 0.46 -13.22
C GLU A 77 -3.18 1.26 -13.78
N GLY A 78 -2.00 1.13 -13.19
CA GLY A 78 -0.78 1.74 -13.72
C GLY A 78 -0.45 1.23 -15.12
N ALA A 79 -0.50 -0.08 -15.33
CA ALA A 79 -0.29 -0.71 -16.63
C ALA A 79 -1.36 -0.28 -17.65
N ARG A 80 -2.64 -0.27 -17.26
CA ARG A 80 -3.74 0.19 -18.12
C ARG A 80 -3.53 1.62 -18.57
N MET A 81 -3.17 2.51 -17.66
CA MET A 81 -2.91 3.91 -17.97
C MET A 81 -1.76 4.04 -18.98
N ALA A 82 -0.65 3.35 -18.73
CA ALA A 82 0.52 3.38 -19.60
C ALA A 82 0.20 2.83 -21.00
N PHE A 83 -0.43 1.66 -21.09
CA PHE A 83 -0.82 1.05 -22.35
C PHE A 83 -1.87 1.86 -23.10
N ALA A 84 -2.84 2.43 -22.40
CA ALA A 84 -3.85 3.28 -23.05
C ALA A 84 -3.21 4.52 -23.68
N ARG A 85 -2.28 5.16 -22.99
CA ARG A 85 -1.54 6.29 -23.56
C ARG A 85 -0.64 5.89 -24.72
N ALA A 86 0.04 4.76 -24.60
CA ALA A 86 0.83 4.21 -25.71
C ALA A 86 -0.06 3.97 -26.94
N LYS A 87 -1.26 3.45 -26.76
CA LYS A 87 -2.21 3.19 -27.85
C LYS A 87 -2.73 4.47 -28.52
N VAL A 88 -2.78 5.59 -27.82
CA VAL A 88 -3.09 6.90 -28.43
C VAL A 88 -2.04 7.28 -29.49
N HIS A 89 -0.78 7.01 -29.21
CA HIS A 89 0.32 7.32 -30.14
C HIS A 89 0.55 6.23 -31.18
N TRP A 90 0.30 4.98 -30.84
CA TRP A 90 0.51 3.80 -31.68
C TRP A 90 -0.77 2.94 -31.70
N GLY A 91 -1.74 3.36 -32.50
CA GLY A 91 -3.09 2.75 -32.51
C GLY A 91 -3.14 1.26 -32.83
N LYS A 92 -2.11 0.72 -33.51
CA LYS A 92 -1.97 -0.71 -33.82
C LYS A 92 -1.34 -1.52 -32.68
N MET A 93 -0.90 -0.87 -31.59
CA MET A 93 -0.32 -1.56 -30.46
C MET A 93 -1.35 -2.51 -29.81
N ASP A 94 -0.91 -3.72 -29.53
CA ASP A 94 -1.65 -4.74 -28.81
C ASP A 94 -0.92 -5.04 -27.50
N ALA A 95 -1.49 -4.64 -26.37
CA ALA A 95 -0.86 -4.80 -25.07
C ALA A 95 -0.70 -6.27 -24.67
N GLU A 96 -1.64 -7.14 -25.05
CA GLU A 96 -1.54 -8.57 -24.75
C GLU A 96 -0.35 -9.18 -25.50
N LYS A 97 -0.22 -8.89 -26.78
CA LYS A 97 0.93 -9.35 -27.57
C LYS A 97 2.26 -8.84 -27.03
N LEU A 98 2.31 -7.57 -26.62
CA LEU A 98 3.52 -7.02 -26.00
C LEU A 98 3.99 -7.79 -24.77
N MET A 99 3.05 -8.34 -24.01
CA MET A 99 3.36 -9.04 -22.76
C MET A 99 3.59 -10.54 -22.96
N THR A 100 3.07 -11.12 -24.04
CA THR A 100 3.11 -12.57 -24.29
C THR A 100 4.08 -12.97 -25.39
N GLU A 101 4.34 -12.10 -26.35
CA GLU A 101 5.27 -12.35 -27.45
C GLU A 101 6.69 -11.86 -27.09
N GLY A 102 7.69 -12.58 -27.56
CA GLY A 102 9.09 -12.16 -27.46
C GLY A 102 9.41 -10.96 -28.35
N PRO A 103 10.69 -10.50 -28.29
CA PRO A 103 11.15 -9.43 -29.17
C PRO A 103 10.92 -9.76 -30.67
N PRO A 104 10.73 -8.74 -31.52
CA PRO A 104 10.64 -8.96 -32.96
C PRO A 104 11.86 -9.67 -33.51
N GLU A 105 11.69 -10.40 -34.63
CA GLU A 105 12.77 -11.09 -35.30
C GLU A 105 13.95 -10.14 -35.62
N GLY A 106 15.14 -10.57 -35.31
CA GLY A 106 16.38 -9.78 -35.45
C GLY A 106 16.63 -8.80 -34.30
N LYS A 107 15.77 -8.77 -33.28
CA LYS A 107 15.90 -7.89 -32.10
C LYS A 107 15.90 -8.68 -30.79
N GLU A 108 16.29 -9.95 -30.82
CA GLU A 108 16.25 -10.87 -29.67
C GLU A 108 17.18 -10.41 -28.53
N HIS A 109 18.16 -9.56 -28.82
CA HIS A 109 19.06 -8.96 -27.83
C HIS A 109 18.38 -7.87 -26.97
N ARG A 110 17.23 -7.37 -27.37
CA ARG A 110 16.48 -6.33 -26.62
C ARG A 110 15.68 -6.95 -25.49
N LYS A 111 16.13 -6.68 -24.26
CA LYS A 111 15.45 -7.12 -23.05
C LYS A 111 14.80 -5.92 -22.37
N PRO A 112 13.62 -6.08 -21.73
CA PRO A 112 12.93 -4.98 -21.04
C PRO A 112 13.81 -4.24 -20.05
N GLU A 113 14.68 -4.95 -19.33
CA GLU A 113 15.58 -4.40 -18.31
C GLU A 113 16.51 -3.31 -18.86
N LEU A 114 16.88 -3.37 -20.13
CA LEU A 114 17.73 -2.37 -20.78
C LEU A 114 17.06 -0.99 -20.89
N TYR A 115 15.74 -0.96 -20.82
CA TYR A 115 14.93 0.26 -20.99
C TYR A 115 14.31 0.77 -19.69
N TYR A 116 14.55 0.10 -18.57
CA TYR A 116 13.94 0.43 -17.27
C TYR A 116 14.20 1.88 -16.89
N GLU A 117 15.44 2.34 -16.97
CA GLU A 117 15.81 3.72 -16.63
C GLU A 117 15.19 4.75 -17.60
N SER A 118 15.12 4.43 -18.88
CA SER A 118 14.58 5.36 -19.88
C SER A 118 13.08 5.62 -19.73
N VAL A 119 12.34 4.68 -19.13
CA VAL A 119 10.88 4.80 -18.90
C VAL A 119 10.52 5.25 -17.48
N LEU A 120 11.50 5.38 -16.59
CA LEU A 120 11.28 5.65 -15.17
C LEU A 120 10.50 6.95 -14.94
N LYS A 121 10.90 8.05 -15.59
CA LYS A 121 10.22 9.34 -15.46
C LYS A 121 8.77 9.28 -15.91
N GLY A 122 8.50 8.62 -17.03
CA GLY A 122 7.15 8.39 -17.52
C GLY A 122 6.32 7.52 -16.56
N SER A 123 6.95 6.54 -15.92
CA SER A 123 6.30 5.69 -14.92
C SER A 123 5.87 6.46 -13.68
N TYR A 124 6.69 7.40 -13.18
CA TYR A 124 6.30 8.29 -12.09
C TYR A 124 5.09 9.16 -12.46
N LEU A 125 5.09 9.72 -13.65
CA LEU A 125 3.96 10.54 -14.12
C LEU A 125 2.67 9.72 -14.28
N ALA A 126 2.78 8.49 -14.76
CA ALA A 126 1.65 7.56 -14.83
C ALA A 126 1.10 7.22 -13.44
N ALA A 127 1.99 6.96 -12.48
CA ALA A 127 1.62 6.67 -11.10
C ALA A 127 0.87 7.83 -10.44
N GLU A 128 1.32 9.07 -10.64
CA GLU A 128 0.65 10.27 -10.13
C GLU A 128 -0.78 10.42 -10.67
N LEU A 129 -0.99 10.09 -11.92
CA LEU A 129 -2.32 10.12 -12.53
C LEU A 129 -3.23 9.01 -11.99
N CYS A 130 -2.68 7.83 -11.69
CA CYS A 130 -3.43 6.70 -11.16
C CYS A 130 -3.87 6.90 -9.70
N THR A 131 -3.04 7.52 -8.85
CA THR A 131 -3.33 7.68 -7.42
C THR A 131 -4.53 8.57 -7.11
N LYS A 132 -4.97 9.40 -8.06
CA LYS A 132 -6.09 10.34 -7.85
C LYS A 132 -7.47 9.70 -8.01
N ASP A 133 -7.59 8.65 -8.80
CA ASP A 133 -8.88 8.11 -9.24
C ASP A 133 -9.05 6.60 -8.92
N ILE A 134 -8.11 5.98 -8.21
CA ILE A 134 -8.22 4.55 -7.88
C ILE A 134 -9.20 4.36 -6.74
N VAL A 135 -10.35 3.79 -7.05
CA VAL A 135 -11.31 3.28 -6.07
C VAL A 135 -11.10 1.76 -5.96
N PHE A 136 -10.65 1.33 -4.80
CA PHE A 136 -10.51 -0.10 -4.51
C PHE A 136 -11.85 -0.69 -4.11
N PRO A 137 -12.27 -1.81 -4.72
CA PRO A 137 -13.48 -2.50 -4.35
C PRO A 137 -13.43 -3.11 -2.94
#